data_55c01b23760bd64e96b90be2c3c49a44
#
_entry.id   55c01b23760bd64e96b90be2c3c49a44
#
_cell.length_a   1.000
_cell.length_b   1.000
_cell.length_c   1.000
_cell.angle_alpha   90.00
_cell.angle_beta   90.00
_cell.angle_gamma   90.00
#
_symmetry.space_group_name_H-M   'P 1'
#
loop_
_entity.id
_entity.type
_entity.pdbx_description
1 polymer ?
#
loop_
_entity_poly.entity_id
_entity_poly.type
_entity_poly.pdbx_seq_one_letter_code
_entity_poly.pdbx_strand_id
1 'polypeptide(L)'
;MSFLRKMFSGGVDENDPRRFLIEAMLAAMGADGEISGEEVDTLDKTLEEHDLFRDISGDARGRLIDIAAGAIADAGGGLKRVDEIANGLPGRTHRQIGYTMACEICVSDGEIPESEIRFLDALQTALELDSDTAEELFNAARSTNGLKTVEEKTESMRELMPRFVECMALMAAADGEIHDDELIGVRAVLASIPDMSVLSSDELNDAIVSAFNRVKEKSLDGAIAEAAETINSQLDRYWTTVYMMIVSLADGKTDWREVAFLSTTRDVFELDDELMDQAMKAAMLFPATELGGALPASS
;
A
#
# COMPACT_ATOMS: atom_id res chain seq x y z
N MET A 1 -1.94 -14.09 16.02
CA MET A 1 -2.44 -13.79 14.66
C MET A 1 -1.34 -13.01 13.98
N SER A 2 -0.88 -13.44 12.79
CA SER A 2 0.08 -12.65 12.03
C SER A 2 -0.49 -11.25 11.79
N PHE A 3 0.35 -10.24 11.86
CA PHE A 3 0.00 -8.84 11.61
C PHE A 3 -0.61 -8.69 10.20
N LEU A 4 -0.01 -9.32 9.19
CA LEU A 4 -0.52 -9.28 7.81
C LEU A 4 -2.00 -9.73 7.72
N ARG A 5 -2.41 -10.71 8.51
CA ARG A 5 -3.79 -11.19 8.56
C ARG A 5 -4.78 -10.15 9.07
N LYS A 6 -4.35 -9.22 9.95
CA LYS A 6 -5.23 -8.14 10.42
C LYS A 6 -5.55 -7.13 9.32
N MET A 7 -4.64 -6.90 8.39
CA MET A 7 -4.85 -5.98 7.26
C MET A 7 -5.98 -6.43 6.34
N PHE A 8 -6.30 -7.72 6.33
CA PHE A 8 -7.33 -8.33 5.50
C PHE A 8 -8.58 -8.75 6.31
N SER A 9 -8.78 -8.22 7.52
CA SER A 9 -9.88 -8.62 8.42
C SER A 9 -11.26 -8.04 8.07
N GLY A 10 -11.46 -7.52 6.87
CA GLY A 10 -12.73 -7.03 6.35
C GLY A 10 -13.73 -8.13 5.96
N GLY A 11 -14.93 -7.75 5.58
CA GLY A 11 -15.91 -8.66 4.98
C GLY A 11 -15.44 -9.19 3.62
N VAL A 12 -15.83 -10.41 3.25
CA VAL A 12 -15.52 -10.99 1.95
C VAL A 12 -16.53 -10.47 0.93
N ASP A 13 -16.20 -9.41 0.22
CA ASP A 13 -17.00 -8.80 -0.84
C ASP A 13 -16.15 -8.53 -2.11
N GLU A 14 -16.75 -7.87 -3.09
CA GLU A 14 -16.09 -7.56 -4.37
C GLU A 14 -14.87 -6.65 -4.25
N ASN A 15 -14.77 -5.88 -3.16
CA ASN A 15 -13.68 -4.94 -2.89
C ASN A 15 -12.67 -5.50 -1.87
N ASP A 16 -12.82 -6.76 -1.44
CA ASP A 16 -11.86 -7.38 -0.54
C ASP A 16 -10.47 -7.40 -1.22
N PRO A 17 -9.43 -6.82 -0.62
CA PRO A 17 -8.08 -6.81 -1.21
C PRO A 17 -7.56 -8.22 -1.55
N ARG A 18 -8.02 -9.26 -0.85
CA ARG A 18 -7.66 -10.67 -1.14
C ARG A 18 -8.10 -11.13 -2.52
N ARG A 19 -9.18 -10.56 -3.07
CA ARG A 19 -9.57 -10.81 -4.45
C ARG A 19 -8.44 -10.41 -5.41
N PHE A 20 -7.82 -9.26 -5.22
CA PHE A 20 -6.75 -8.76 -6.08
C PHE A 20 -5.44 -9.54 -5.90
N LEU A 21 -5.21 -10.13 -4.71
CA LEU A 21 -4.14 -11.11 -4.52
C LEU A 21 -4.38 -12.35 -5.38
N ILE A 22 -5.62 -12.87 -5.39
CA ILE A 22 -6.02 -14.01 -6.24
C ILE A 22 -5.92 -13.63 -7.73
N GLU A 23 -6.34 -12.41 -8.12
CA GLU A 23 -6.18 -11.93 -9.49
C GLU A 23 -4.71 -11.92 -9.92
N ALA A 24 -3.78 -11.46 -9.07
CA ALA A 24 -2.35 -11.47 -9.36
C ALA A 24 -1.82 -12.90 -9.56
N MET A 25 -2.23 -13.84 -8.71
CA MET A 25 -1.83 -15.26 -8.83
C MET A 25 -2.39 -15.90 -10.11
N LEU A 26 -3.69 -15.72 -10.39
CA LEU A 26 -4.32 -16.26 -11.60
C LEU A 26 -3.74 -15.61 -12.87
N ALA A 27 -3.43 -14.32 -12.84
CA ALA A 27 -2.83 -13.63 -13.98
C ALA A 27 -1.39 -14.11 -14.24
N ALA A 28 -0.64 -14.44 -13.19
CA ALA A 28 0.68 -15.06 -13.31
C ALA A 28 0.56 -16.48 -13.93
N MET A 29 -0.33 -17.30 -13.39
CA MET A 29 -0.63 -18.66 -13.85
C MET A 29 -1.05 -18.68 -15.33
N GLY A 30 -1.95 -17.79 -15.74
CA GLY A 30 -2.45 -17.68 -17.11
C GLY A 30 -1.64 -16.73 -18.00
N ALA A 31 -0.38 -16.45 -17.69
CA ALA A 31 0.45 -15.53 -18.50
C ALA A 31 0.74 -16.06 -19.91
N ASP A 32 0.61 -17.34 -20.15
CA ASP A 32 0.73 -18.01 -21.46
C ASP A 32 -0.58 -17.99 -22.30
N GLY A 33 -1.71 -17.60 -21.69
CA GLY A 33 -3.00 -17.31 -22.35
C GLY A 33 -4.17 -18.19 -21.96
N GLU A 34 -4.01 -19.29 -21.22
CA GLU A 34 -5.10 -20.16 -20.78
C GLU A 34 -4.93 -20.55 -19.30
N ILE A 35 -6.01 -20.51 -18.54
CA ILE A 35 -6.07 -21.05 -17.17
C ILE A 35 -6.92 -22.30 -17.19
N SER A 36 -6.37 -23.44 -16.84
CA SER A 36 -7.08 -24.72 -16.80
C SER A 36 -7.88 -24.89 -15.50
N GLY A 37 -8.90 -25.76 -15.51
CA GLY A 37 -9.63 -26.10 -14.29
C GLY A 37 -8.77 -26.76 -13.21
N GLU A 38 -7.74 -27.54 -13.61
CA GLU A 38 -6.81 -28.19 -12.67
C GLU A 38 -5.92 -27.18 -11.95
N GLU A 39 -5.53 -26.10 -12.63
CA GLU A 39 -4.77 -24.99 -12.03
C GLU A 39 -5.62 -24.20 -11.03
N VAL A 40 -6.89 -23.97 -11.35
CA VAL A 40 -7.84 -23.33 -10.41
C VAL A 40 -8.05 -24.17 -9.16
N ASP A 41 -8.21 -25.49 -9.31
CA ASP A 41 -8.34 -26.43 -8.18
C ASP A 41 -7.06 -26.47 -7.33
N THR A 42 -5.90 -26.36 -7.97
CA THR A 42 -4.60 -26.30 -7.29
C THR A 42 -4.45 -25.00 -6.52
N LEU A 43 -4.85 -23.88 -7.13
CA LEU A 43 -4.87 -22.57 -6.47
C LEU A 43 -5.77 -22.57 -5.24
N ASP A 44 -7.00 -23.11 -5.32
CA ASP A 44 -7.90 -23.16 -4.16
C ASP A 44 -7.29 -23.94 -2.99
N LYS A 45 -6.61 -25.04 -3.23
CA LYS A 45 -5.90 -25.80 -2.20
C LYS A 45 -4.73 -25.00 -1.61
N THR A 46 -3.98 -24.31 -2.45
CA THR A 46 -2.87 -23.45 -2.00
C THR A 46 -3.38 -22.33 -1.12
N LEU A 47 -4.48 -21.69 -1.51
CA LEU A 47 -5.12 -20.63 -0.72
C LEU A 47 -5.69 -21.16 0.61
N GLU A 48 -6.21 -22.40 0.67
CA GLU A 48 -6.72 -23.00 1.90
C GLU A 48 -5.63 -23.14 2.98
N GLU A 49 -4.42 -23.45 2.57
CA GLU A 49 -3.27 -23.60 3.45
C GLU A 49 -2.61 -22.27 3.79
N HIS A 50 -2.85 -21.23 2.98
CA HIS A 50 -2.20 -19.93 3.10
C HIS A 50 -2.77 -19.09 4.26
N ASP A 51 -1.89 -18.53 5.07
CA ASP A 51 -2.25 -17.81 6.31
C ASP A 51 -3.25 -16.66 6.11
N LEU A 52 -3.21 -15.97 4.97
CA LEU A 52 -4.10 -14.84 4.68
C LEU A 52 -5.54 -15.27 4.36
N PHE A 53 -5.77 -16.53 4.03
CA PHE A 53 -7.06 -17.07 3.59
C PHE A 53 -7.68 -18.08 4.55
N ARG A 54 -7.00 -18.45 5.64
CA ARG A 54 -7.47 -19.46 6.61
C ARG A 54 -8.79 -19.12 7.31
N ASP A 55 -9.14 -17.85 7.40
CA ASP A 55 -10.38 -17.38 8.04
C ASP A 55 -11.54 -17.25 7.05
N ILE A 56 -11.30 -17.53 5.76
CA ILE A 56 -12.31 -17.52 4.71
C ILE A 56 -12.85 -18.93 4.53
N SER A 57 -14.19 -19.07 4.51
CA SER A 57 -14.79 -20.37 4.18
C SER A 57 -14.50 -20.76 2.73
N GLY A 58 -14.45 -22.07 2.42
CA GLY A 58 -14.26 -22.55 1.06
C GLY A 58 -15.24 -21.93 0.05
N ASP A 59 -16.53 -21.80 0.42
CA ASP A 59 -17.53 -21.14 -0.44
C ASP A 59 -17.21 -19.67 -0.72
N ALA A 60 -16.68 -18.94 0.26
CA ALA A 60 -16.32 -17.53 0.09
C ALA A 60 -15.03 -17.40 -0.74
N ARG A 61 -14.06 -18.30 -0.53
CA ARG A 61 -12.83 -18.38 -1.30
C ARG A 61 -13.10 -18.71 -2.77
N GLY A 62 -13.96 -19.72 -3.02
CA GLY A 62 -14.40 -20.06 -4.38
C GLY A 62 -15.06 -18.89 -5.10
N ARG A 63 -15.93 -18.11 -4.42
CA ARG A 63 -16.50 -16.89 -5.02
C ARG A 63 -15.46 -15.85 -5.37
N LEU A 64 -14.43 -15.64 -4.55
CA LEU A 64 -13.35 -14.71 -4.87
C LEU A 64 -12.56 -15.17 -6.09
N ILE A 65 -12.30 -16.48 -6.21
CA ILE A 65 -11.63 -17.09 -7.39
C ILE A 65 -12.48 -16.87 -8.64
N ASP A 66 -13.78 -17.16 -8.59
CA ASP A 66 -14.69 -16.97 -9.74
C ASP A 66 -14.73 -15.50 -10.20
N ILE A 67 -14.81 -14.55 -9.25
CA ILE A 67 -14.81 -13.12 -9.54
C ILE A 67 -13.47 -12.72 -10.18
N ALA A 68 -12.35 -13.17 -9.61
CA ALA A 68 -11.01 -12.87 -10.10
C ALA A 68 -10.79 -13.43 -11.53
N ALA A 69 -11.15 -14.67 -11.77
CA ALA A 69 -11.05 -15.32 -13.09
C ALA A 69 -11.93 -14.59 -14.13
N GLY A 70 -13.17 -14.25 -13.77
CA GLY A 70 -14.06 -13.45 -14.60
C GLY A 70 -13.48 -12.08 -14.97
N ALA A 71 -12.91 -11.37 -14.01
CA ALA A 71 -12.30 -10.06 -14.22
C ALA A 71 -11.10 -10.12 -15.19
N ILE A 72 -10.26 -11.16 -15.09
CA ILE A 72 -9.13 -11.38 -16.01
C ILE A 72 -9.65 -11.70 -17.41
N ALA A 73 -10.66 -12.56 -17.53
CA ALA A 73 -11.25 -12.93 -18.82
C ALA A 73 -11.91 -11.71 -19.51
N ASP A 74 -12.66 -10.89 -18.77
CA ASP A 74 -13.32 -9.68 -19.28
C ASP A 74 -12.29 -8.62 -19.75
N ALA A 75 -11.15 -8.52 -19.08
CA ALA A 75 -10.04 -7.66 -19.51
C ALA A 75 -9.32 -8.19 -20.75
N GLY A 76 -9.47 -9.46 -21.07
CA GLY A 76 -8.77 -10.16 -22.17
C GLY A 76 -7.33 -10.51 -21.82
N GLY A 77 -7.10 -10.91 -20.57
CA GLY A 77 -5.85 -11.48 -20.05
C GLY A 77 -5.20 -10.70 -18.92
N GLY A 78 -4.31 -11.36 -18.18
CA GLY A 78 -3.67 -10.84 -16.97
C GLY A 78 -2.87 -9.56 -17.20
N LEU A 79 -2.11 -9.46 -18.30
CA LEU A 79 -1.34 -8.25 -18.62
C LEU A 79 -2.18 -6.98 -18.78
N LYS A 80 -3.44 -7.12 -19.16
CA LYS A 80 -4.37 -5.97 -19.28
C LYS A 80 -5.07 -5.64 -17.97
N ARG A 81 -4.84 -6.43 -16.95
CA ARG A 81 -5.49 -6.32 -15.64
C ARG A 81 -4.57 -5.76 -14.55
N VAL A 82 -3.25 -5.60 -14.84
CA VAL A 82 -2.27 -5.22 -13.82
C VAL A 82 -2.58 -3.90 -13.12
N ASP A 83 -3.09 -2.90 -13.84
CA ASP A 83 -3.41 -1.59 -13.26
C ASP A 83 -4.57 -1.69 -12.26
N GLU A 84 -5.61 -2.48 -12.57
CA GLU A 84 -6.73 -2.67 -11.66
C GLU A 84 -6.37 -3.57 -10.48
N ILE A 85 -5.46 -4.54 -10.66
CA ILE A 85 -4.88 -5.32 -9.56
C ILE A 85 -4.15 -4.36 -8.61
N ALA A 86 -3.29 -3.47 -9.14
CA ALA A 86 -2.58 -2.49 -8.33
C ALA A 86 -3.52 -1.53 -7.60
N ASN A 87 -4.57 -1.05 -8.26
CA ASN A 87 -5.58 -0.17 -7.67
C ASN A 87 -6.36 -0.86 -6.53
N GLY A 88 -6.54 -2.18 -6.61
CA GLY A 88 -7.18 -2.98 -5.55
C GLY A 88 -6.26 -3.34 -4.38
N LEU A 89 -4.97 -2.97 -4.47
CA LEU A 89 -3.94 -3.18 -3.45
C LEU A 89 -3.40 -1.82 -2.98
N PRO A 90 -4.14 -1.11 -2.12
CA PRO A 90 -3.95 0.32 -1.89
C PRO A 90 -2.70 0.65 -1.07
N GLY A 91 -2.22 -0.27 -0.23
CA GLY A 91 -1.07 -0.01 0.65
C GLY A 91 0.21 -0.69 0.17
N ARG A 92 1.35 -0.16 0.58
CA ARG A 92 2.69 -0.70 0.27
C ARG A 92 2.80 -2.19 0.61
N THR A 93 2.37 -2.59 1.80
CA THR A 93 2.40 -3.99 2.24
C THR A 93 1.47 -4.86 1.39
N HIS A 94 0.27 -4.38 1.02
CA HIS A 94 -0.63 -5.12 0.14
C HIS A 94 0.01 -5.37 -1.23
N ARG A 95 0.68 -4.37 -1.80
CA ARG A 95 1.39 -4.46 -3.09
C ARG A 95 2.55 -5.46 -3.03
N GLN A 96 3.35 -5.43 -1.95
CA GLN A 96 4.42 -6.40 -1.73
C GLN A 96 3.90 -7.83 -1.61
N ILE A 97 2.80 -8.04 -0.87
CA ILE A 97 2.13 -9.36 -0.77
C ILE A 97 1.65 -9.83 -2.15
N GLY A 98 0.95 -8.96 -2.90
CA GLY A 98 0.44 -9.29 -4.23
C GLY A 98 1.54 -9.70 -5.20
N TYR A 99 2.65 -8.97 -5.22
CA TYR A 99 3.81 -9.32 -6.03
C TYR A 99 4.45 -10.63 -5.58
N THR A 100 4.66 -10.81 -4.28
CA THR A 100 5.25 -12.04 -3.70
C THR A 100 4.42 -13.26 -4.07
N MET A 101 3.10 -13.21 -3.92
CA MET A 101 2.22 -14.33 -4.24
C MET A 101 2.21 -14.67 -5.73
N ALA A 102 2.27 -13.67 -6.61
CA ALA A 102 2.45 -13.88 -8.05
C ALA A 102 3.79 -14.55 -8.36
N CYS A 103 4.88 -14.12 -7.71
CA CYS A 103 6.19 -14.75 -7.84
C CYS A 103 6.18 -16.21 -7.37
N GLU A 104 5.52 -16.53 -6.25
CA GLU A 104 5.42 -17.88 -5.71
C GLU A 104 4.76 -18.84 -6.72
N ILE A 105 3.76 -18.36 -7.47
CA ILE A 105 3.16 -19.12 -8.57
C ILE A 105 4.19 -19.37 -9.68
N CYS A 106 4.84 -18.32 -10.18
CA CYS A 106 5.80 -18.43 -11.29
C CYS A 106 7.00 -19.33 -10.96
N VAL A 107 7.43 -19.38 -9.69
CA VAL A 107 8.60 -20.21 -9.32
C VAL A 107 8.25 -21.64 -8.95
N SER A 108 6.96 -22.00 -8.86
CA SER A 108 6.50 -23.30 -8.37
C SER A 108 6.99 -24.47 -9.22
N ASP A 109 7.09 -24.29 -10.54
CA ASP A 109 7.46 -25.31 -11.51
C ASP A 109 8.96 -25.38 -11.84
N GLY A 110 9.74 -24.44 -11.28
CA GLY A 110 11.21 -24.41 -11.39
C GLY A 110 11.76 -23.76 -12.66
N GLU A 111 10.99 -23.62 -13.73
CA GLU A 111 11.31 -22.84 -14.94
C GLU A 111 10.27 -21.74 -15.10
N ILE A 112 10.73 -20.51 -15.35
CA ILE A 112 9.86 -19.34 -15.50
C ILE A 112 9.83 -18.96 -16.98
N PRO A 113 8.71 -19.19 -17.68
CA PRO A 113 8.54 -18.80 -19.07
C PRO A 113 8.68 -17.28 -19.28
N GLU A 114 9.08 -16.87 -20.50
CA GLU A 114 9.19 -15.44 -20.84
C GLU A 114 7.87 -14.67 -20.68
N SER A 115 6.73 -15.35 -20.84
CA SER A 115 5.39 -14.77 -20.62
C SER A 115 5.17 -14.38 -19.16
N GLU A 116 5.60 -15.20 -18.22
CA GLU A 116 5.51 -14.92 -16.77
C GLU A 116 6.47 -13.82 -16.35
N ILE A 117 7.71 -13.82 -16.88
CA ILE A 117 8.66 -12.72 -16.62
C ILE A 117 8.05 -11.39 -17.06
N ARG A 118 7.47 -11.32 -18.27
CA ARG A 118 6.81 -10.11 -18.76
C ARG A 118 5.62 -9.69 -17.91
N PHE A 119 4.87 -10.66 -17.36
CA PHE A 119 3.78 -10.37 -16.45
C PHE A 119 4.31 -9.79 -15.13
N LEU A 120 5.34 -10.40 -14.53
CA LEU A 120 5.95 -9.92 -13.30
C LEU A 120 6.56 -8.53 -13.45
N ASP A 121 7.21 -8.22 -14.58
CA ASP A 121 7.73 -6.88 -14.88
C ASP A 121 6.60 -5.84 -14.97
N ALA A 122 5.50 -6.19 -15.64
CA ALA A 122 4.34 -5.32 -15.73
C ALA A 122 3.66 -5.12 -14.38
N LEU A 123 3.52 -6.20 -13.58
CA LEU A 123 2.94 -6.15 -12.25
C LEU A 123 3.82 -5.32 -11.29
N GLN A 124 5.14 -5.50 -11.32
CA GLN A 124 6.09 -4.69 -10.54
C GLN A 124 5.88 -3.20 -10.82
N THR A 125 5.80 -2.84 -12.11
CA THR A 125 5.63 -1.44 -12.53
C THR A 125 4.29 -0.89 -12.04
N ALA A 126 3.19 -1.63 -12.22
CA ALA A 126 1.86 -1.20 -11.80
C ALA A 126 1.75 -1.07 -10.27
N LEU A 127 2.40 -1.96 -9.52
CA LEU A 127 2.47 -1.93 -8.06
C LEU A 127 3.46 -0.90 -7.51
N GLU A 128 4.16 -0.16 -8.38
CA GLU A 128 5.15 0.86 -8.01
C GLU A 128 6.23 0.32 -7.04
N LEU A 129 6.69 -0.91 -7.30
CA LEU A 129 7.78 -1.53 -6.55
C LEU A 129 9.12 -1.17 -7.19
N ASP A 130 10.06 -0.67 -6.39
CA ASP A 130 11.42 -0.47 -6.84
C ASP A 130 12.10 -1.81 -7.15
N SER A 131 13.12 -1.75 -8.02
CA SER A 131 13.79 -2.95 -8.51
C SER A 131 14.44 -3.78 -7.40
N ASP A 132 15.01 -3.12 -6.39
CA ASP A 132 15.69 -3.81 -5.29
C ASP A 132 14.69 -4.58 -4.43
N THR A 133 13.54 -3.95 -4.11
CA THR A 133 12.44 -4.61 -3.39
C THR A 133 11.85 -5.78 -4.22
N ALA A 134 11.62 -5.59 -5.51
CA ALA A 134 11.07 -6.63 -6.36
C ALA A 134 12.02 -7.83 -6.48
N GLU A 135 13.34 -7.60 -6.65
CA GLU A 135 14.35 -8.66 -6.70
C GLU A 135 14.42 -9.42 -5.37
N GLU A 136 14.39 -8.72 -4.24
CA GLU A 136 14.40 -9.34 -2.92
C GLU A 136 13.16 -10.24 -2.71
N LEU A 137 11.96 -9.74 -3.03
CA LEU A 137 10.72 -10.50 -2.91
C LEU A 137 10.68 -11.71 -3.85
N PHE A 138 11.17 -11.55 -5.08
CA PHE A 138 11.29 -12.65 -6.02
C PHE A 138 12.24 -13.75 -5.52
N ASN A 139 13.41 -13.36 -5.00
CA ASN A 139 14.38 -14.30 -4.43
C ASN A 139 13.83 -14.97 -3.16
N ALA A 140 13.07 -14.25 -2.35
CA ALA A 140 12.39 -14.79 -1.17
C ALA A 140 11.30 -15.81 -1.56
N ALA A 141 10.51 -15.53 -2.61
CA ALA A 141 9.52 -16.47 -3.15
C ALA A 141 10.18 -17.79 -3.60
N ARG A 142 11.32 -17.69 -4.31
CA ARG A 142 12.10 -18.89 -4.72
C ARG A 142 12.60 -19.77 -3.56
N SER A 143 12.81 -19.18 -2.40
CA SER A 143 13.25 -19.89 -1.18
C SER A 143 12.11 -20.24 -0.23
N THR A 144 10.84 -20.06 -0.65
CA THR A 144 9.63 -20.28 0.15
C THR A 144 9.54 -19.39 1.42
N ASN A 145 10.20 -18.24 1.40
CA ASN A 145 10.23 -17.27 2.50
C ASN A 145 9.53 -15.94 2.15
N GLY A 146 8.78 -15.89 1.06
CA GLY A 146 8.21 -14.65 0.53
C GLY A 146 7.44 -13.84 1.57
N LEU A 147 6.40 -14.42 2.18
CA LEU A 147 5.61 -13.72 3.20
C LEU A 147 6.40 -13.35 4.45
N LYS A 148 7.35 -14.19 4.87
CA LYS A 148 8.21 -13.88 6.01
C LYS A 148 9.06 -12.65 5.72
N THR A 149 9.60 -12.52 4.52
CA THR A 149 10.35 -11.33 4.10
C THR A 149 9.46 -10.09 4.09
N VAL A 150 8.20 -10.18 3.65
CA VAL A 150 7.25 -9.08 3.75
C VAL A 150 6.96 -8.72 5.21
N GLU A 151 6.80 -9.69 6.11
CA GLU A 151 6.61 -9.44 7.54
C GLU A 151 7.81 -8.72 8.17
N GLU A 152 9.04 -9.13 7.85
CA GLU A 152 10.26 -8.48 8.32
C GLU A 152 10.38 -7.04 7.80
N LYS A 153 10.08 -6.81 6.52
CA LYS A 153 10.04 -5.45 5.94
C LYS A 153 8.96 -4.58 6.60
N THR A 154 7.80 -5.16 6.87
CA THR A 154 6.69 -4.44 7.54
C THR A 154 7.05 -4.07 8.98
N GLU A 155 7.76 -4.92 9.72
CA GLU A 155 8.21 -4.58 11.08
C GLU A 155 9.25 -3.46 11.04
N SER A 156 10.20 -3.48 10.09
CA SER A 156 11.14 -2.37 9.89
C SER A 156 10.42 -1.06 9.53
N MET A 157 9.38 -1.14 8.70
CA MET A 157 8.54 0.01 8.39
C MET A 157 7.82 0.53 9.65
N ARG A 158 7.33 -0.36 10.52
CA ARG A 158 6.67 0.01 11.78
C ARG A 158 7.54 0.89 12.67
N GLU A 159 8.85 0.64 12.73
CA GLU A 159 9.79 1.47 13.50
C GLU A 159 9.88 2.91 12.95
N LEU A 160 9.64 3.10 11.66
CA LEU A 160 9.62 4.42 11.00
C LEU A 160 8.25 5.12 11.06
N MET A 161 7.16 4.39 11.36
CA MET A 161 5.79 4.93 11.36
C MET A 161 5.63 6.22 12.18
N PRO A 162 6.21 6.37 13.39
CA PRO A 162 6.11 7.63 14.12
C PRO A 162 6.69 8.84 13.35
N ARG A 163 7.70 8.62 12.49
CA ARG A 163 8.27 9.66 11.63
C ARG A 163 7.36 9.98 10.45
N PHE A 164 6.71 8.98 9.88
CA PHE A 164 5.71 9.19 8.83
C PHE A 164 4.52 9.99 9.37
N VAL A 165 4.02 9.63 10.56
CA VAL A 165 2.96 10.39 11.25
C VAL A 165 3.40 11.83 11.53
N GLU A 166 4.66 12.06 11.92
CA GLU A 166 5.21 13.38 12.12
C GLU A 166 5.16 14.21 10.83
N CYS A 167 5.60 13.66 9.70
CA CYS A 167 5.55 14.35 8.40
C CYS A 167 4.11 14.70 7.99
N MET A 168 3.15 13.79 8.23
CA MET A 168 1.74 14.07 7.98
C MET A 168 1.17 15.16 8.89
N ALA A 169 1.56 15.19 10.16
CA ALA A 169 1.18 16.25 11.08
C ALA A 169 1.82 17.60 10.71
N LEU A 170 3.06 17.59 10.19
CA LEU A 170 3.70 18.79 9.63
C LEU A 170 2.91 19.32 8.43
N MET A 171 2.40 18.42 7.59
CA MET A 171 1.55 18.78 6.44
C MET A 171 0.26 19.44 6.89
N ALA A 172 -0.44 18.88 7.85
CA ALA A 172 -1.65 19.44 8.41
C ALA A 172 -1.41 20.84 9.06
N ALA A 173 -0.22 21.03 9.64
CA ALA A 173 0.17 22.32 10.27
C ALA A 173 0.78 23.33 9.28
N ALA A 174 0.82 23.07 7.99
CA ALA A 174 1.50 23.91 7.01
C ALA A 174 0.90 25.33 6.91
N ASP A 175 -0.35 25.51 7.29
CA ASP A 175 -1.02 26.79 7.31
C ASP A 175 -0.68 27.67 8.54
N GLY A 176 0.01 27.09 9.54
CA GLY A 176 0.53 27.78 10.72
C GLY A 176 -0.39 27.80 11.94
N GLU A 177 -1.57 27.19 11.85
CA GLU A 177 -2.51 27.01 12.95
C GLU A 177 -2.80 25.52 13.14
N ILE A 178 -2.92 25.06 14.38
CA ILE A 178 -3.26 23.68 14.72
C ILE A 178 -4.51 23.73 15.58
N HIS A 179 -5.63 23.33 15.04
CA HIS A 179 -6.91 23.27 15.73
C HIS A 179 -7.23 21.83 16.19
N ASP A 180 -8.03 21.69 17.27
CA ASP A 180 -8.44 20.38 17.76
C ASP A 180 -9.20 19.56 16.71
N ASP A 181 -9.96 20.22 15.82
CA ASP A 181 -10.69 19.58 14.71
C ASP A 181 -9.73 19.00 13.64
N GLU A 182 -8.54 19.60 13.44
CA GLU A 182 -7.52 19.10 12.55
C GLU A 182 -6.85 17.84 13.11
N LEU A 183 -6.63 17.79 14.41
CA LEU A 183 -6.15 16.58 15.10
C LEU A 183 -7.10 15.39 14.85
N ILE A 184 -8.41 15.65 14.94
CA ILE A 184 -9.43 14.63 14.68
C ILE A 184 -9.40 14.23 13.19
N GLY A 185 -9.28 15.19 12.30
CA GLY A 185 -9.18 14.97 10.85
C GLY A 185 -7.95 14.14 10.46
N VAL A 186 -6.76 14.56 10.91
CA VAL A 186 -5.51 13.82 10.69
C VAL A 186 -5.62 12.37 11.21
N ARG A 187 -6.19 12.19 12.41
CA ARG A 187 -6.40 10.85 12.98
C ARG A 187 -7.32 9.99 12.11
N ALA A 188 -8.41 10.55 11.60
CA ALA A 188 -9.34 9.84 10.74
C ALA A 188 -8.67 9.44 9.42
N VAL A 189 -7.91 10.36 8.81
CA VAL A 189 -7.11 10.09 7.61
C VAL A 189 -6.10 8.97 7.86
N LEU A 190 -5.32 9.05 8.94
CA LEU A 190 -4.32 8.05 9.28
C LEU A 190 -4.94 6.67 9.50
N ALA A 191 -6.10 6.60 10.17
CA ALA A 191 -6.81 5.35 10.40
C ALA A 191 -7.36 4.73 9.10
N SER A 192 -7.53 5.51 8.03
CA SER A 192 -7.97 5.02 6.73
C SER A 192 -6.83 4.51 5.85
N ILE A 193 -5.57 4.85 6.17
CA ILE A 193 -4.40 4.38 5.43
C ILE A 193 -4.07 2.94 5.86
N PRO A 194 -4.12 1.96 4.94
CA PRO A 194 -3.91 0.55 5.29
C PRO A 194 -2.59 0.28 6.01
N ASP A 195 -1.51 0.96 5.62
CA ASP A 195 -0.19 0.77 6.22
C ASP A 195 -0.14 1.26 7.68
N MET A 196 -0.99 2.21 8.08
CA MET A 196 -1.09 2.68 9.47
C MET A 196 -1.75 1.67 10.40
N SER A 197 -2.42 0.64 9.87
CA SER A 197 -3.02 -0.45 10.65
C SER A 197 -1.98 -1.30 11.42
N VAL A 198 -0.69 -1.12 11.14
CA VAL A 198 0.42 -1.71 11.92
C VAL A 198 0.51 -1.14 13.33
N LEU A 199 0.06 0.11 13.52
CA LEU A 199 0.03 0.77 14.82
C LEU A 199 -1.28 0.46 15.55
N SER A 200 -1.20 0.27 16.86
CA SER A 200 -2.38 0.30 17.70
C SER A 200 -2.94 1.73 17.79
N SER A 201 -4.20 1.87 18.21
CA SER A 201 -4.82 3.19 18.39
C SER A 201 -4.06 4.06 19.39
N ASP A 202 -3.45 3.48 20.42
CA ASP A 202 -2.67 4.21 21.42
C ASP A 202 -1.33 4.68 20.82
N GLU A 203 -0.60 3.81 20.11
CA GLU A 203 0.64 4.17 19.41
C GLU A 203 0.40 5.27 18.36
N LEU A 204 -0.70 5.20 17.62
CA LEU A 204 -1.06 6.21 16.64
C LEU A 204 -1.36 7.56 17.33
N ASN A 205 -2.11 7.57 18.43
CA ASN A 205 -2.38 8.78 19.21
C ASN A 205 -1.10 9.41 19.75
N ASP A 206 -0.22 8.60 20.35
CA ASP A 206 1.03 9.07 20.92
C ASP A 206 1.92 9.66 19.83
N ALA A 207 1.99 9.05 18.65
CA ALA A 207 2.72 9.56 17.50
C ALA A 207 2.17 10.92 17.02
N ILE A 208 0.84 11.05 16.88
CA ILE A 208 0.18 12.30 16.48
C ILE A 208 0.47 13.41 17.51
N VAL A 209 0.24 13.15 18.79
CA VAL A 209 0.48 14.15 19.86
C VAL A 209 1.95 14.57 19.90
N SER A 210 2.87 13.63 19.77
CA SER A 210 4.31 13.90 19.73
C SER A 210 4.67 14.77 18.52
N ALA A 211 4.12 14.45 17.35
CA ALA A 211 4.33 15.21 16.12
C ALA A 211 3.88 16.68 16.27
N PHE A 212 2.67 16.92 16.72
CA PHE A 212 2.17 18.27 16.93
C PHE A 212 2.94 19.07 18.00
N ASN A 213 3.45 18.41 19.03
CA ASN A 213 4.31 19.08 20.01
C ASN A 213 5.64 19.53 19.36
N ARG A 214 6.24 18.71 18.51
CA ARG A 214 7.46 19.08 17.77
C ARG A 214 7.24 20.22 16.80
N VAL A 215 6.12 20.24 16.09
CA VAL A 215 5.75 21.36 15.19
C VAL A 215 5.72 22.70 15.95
N LYS A 216 5.24 22.71 17.20
CA LYS A 216 5.22 23.91 18.04
C LYS A 216 6.63 24.36 18.49
N GLU A 217 7.58 23.45 18.58
CA GLU A 217 8.93 23.72 19.06
C GLU A 217 9.92 24.09 17.95
N LYS A 218 9.64 23.68 16.70
CA LYS A 218 10.53 23.83 15.54
C LYS A 218 9.80 24.48 14.36
N SER A 219 10.55 25.08 13.44
CA SER A 219 10.00 25.46 12.14
C SER A 219 9.66 24.20 11.31
N LEU A 220 8.69 24.32 10.41
CA LEU A 220 8.31 23.24 9.48
C LEU A 220 9.53 22.72 8.71
N ASP A 221 10.36 23.64 8.15
CA ASP A 221 11.56 23.26 7.39
C ASP A 221 12.59 22.53 8.26
N GLY A 222 12.76 22.93 9.52
CA GLY A 222 13.65 22.25 10.45
C GLY A 222 13.16 20.86 10.85
N ALA A 223 11.85 20.68 11.00
CA ALA A 223 11.26 19.43 11.38
C ALA A 223 11.29 18.41 10.22
N ILE A 224 11.02 18.84 8.97
CA ILE A 224 11.10 17.93 7.80
C ILE A 224 12.54 17.54 7.51
N ALA A 225 13.51 18.44 7.71
CA ALA A 225 14.92 18.13 7.55
C ALA A 225 15.39 17.06 8.56
N GLU A 226 14.96 17.16 9.83
CA GLU A 226 15.25 16.13 10.84
C GLU A 226 14.56 14.78 10.52
N ALA A 227 13.35 14.81 10.00
CA ALA A 227 12.66 13.59 9.56
C ALA A 227 13.46 12.91 8.43
N ALA A 228 14.00 13.68 7.47
CA ALA A 228 14.81 13.15 6.38
C ALA A 228 16.12 12.48 6.83
N GLU A 229 16.68 12.88 7.97
CA GLU A 229 17.85 12.20 8.56
C GLU A 229 17.53 10.77 9.03
N THR A 230 16.27 10.49 9.35
CA THR A 230 15.82 9.16 9.81
C THR A 230 15.21 8.35 8.68
N ILE A 231 14.49 9.00 7.76
CA ILE A 231 13.86 8.37 6.58
C ILE A 231 14.92 8.32 5.46
N ASN A 232 15.73 7.26 5.48
CA ASN A 232 16.94 7.17 4.66
C ASN A 232 16.70 6.57 3.26
N SER A 233 15.72 5.65 3.11
CA SER A 233 15.48 5.03 1.82
C SER A 233 14.63 5.92 0.90
N GLN A 234 14.92 5.92 -0.39
CA GLN A 234 14.14 6.66 -1.39
C GLN A 234 12.67 6.19 -1.41
N LEU A 235 12.45 4.89 -1.22
CA LEU A 235 11.11 4.31 -1.15
C LEU A 235 10.32 4.80 0.07
N ASP A 236 10.95 4.91 1.25
CA ASP A 236 10.29 5.43 2.45
C ASP A 236 9.99 6.93 2.32
N ARG A 237 10.88 7.71 1.70
CA ARG A 237 10.67 9.12 1.35
C ARG A 237 9.51 9.29 0.38
N TYR A 238 9.45 8.47 -0.65
CA TYR A 238 8.34 8.44 -1.60
C TYR A 238 7.00 8.16 -0.89
N TRP A 239 6.89 7.07 -0.11
CA TRP A 239 5.65 6.74 0.59
C TRP A 239 5.27 7.76 1.67
N THR A 240 6.25 8.34 2.36
CA THR A 240 6.00 9.46 3.28
C THR A 240 5.34 10.63 2.54
N THR A 241 5.84 10.94 1.35
CA THR A 241 5.28 12.02 0.52
C THR A 241 3.86 11.68 0.04
N VAL A 242 3.59 10.42 -0.35
CA VAL A 242 2.22 9.94 -0.65
C VAL A 242 1.29 10.18 0.53
N TYR A 243 1.69 9.79 1.74
CA TYR A 243 0.87 10.00 2.95
C TYR A 243 0.64 11.48 3.26
N MET A 244 1.64 12.33 3.10
CA MET A 244 1.50 13.79 3.24
C MET A 244 0.49 14.35 2.23
N MET A 245 0.55 13.90 0.99
CA MET A 245 -0.41 14.31 -0.07
C MET A 245 -1.83 13.84 0.25
N ILE A 246 -2.02 12.62 0.80
CA ILE A 246 -3.34 12.14 1.24
C ILE A 246 -3.93 13.10 2.30
N VAL A 247 -3.11 13.52 3.26
CA VAL A 247 -3.54 14.50 4.29
C VAL A 247 -3.93 15.82 3.65
N SER A 248 -3.11 16.36 2.75
CA SER A 248 -3.40 17.62 2.04
C SER A 248 -4.67 17.56 1.19
N LEU A 249 -5.00 16.39 0.64
CA LEU A 249 -6.19 16.21 -0.20
C LEU A 249 -7.46 15.92 0.61
N ALA A 250 -7.35 15.63 1.90
CA ALA A 250 -8.44 15.12 2.72
C ALA A 250 -9.64 16.06 2.86
N ASP A 251 -9.41 17.37 2.90
CA ASP A 251 -10.47 18.39 3.01
C ASP A 251 -11.01 18.87 1.64
N GLY A 252 -10.43 18.37 0.55
CA GLY A 252 -10.78 18.76 -0.83
C GLY A 252 -10.36 20.18 -1.22
N LYS A 253 -9.50 20.82 -0.41
CA LYS A 253 -8.94 22.15 -0.68
C LYS A 253 -7.43 22.07 -0.60
N THR A 254 -6.75 22.69 -1.55
CA THR A 254 -5.29 22.79 -1.54
C THR A 254 -4.91 24.23 -1.22
N ASP A 255 -4.27 24.47 -0.08
CA ASP A 255 -3.72 25.76 0.28
C ASP A 255 -2.34 25.96 -0.38
N TRP A 256 -2.00 27.19 -0.77
CA TRP A 256 -0.70 27.48 -1.37
C TRP A 256 0.47 27.19 -0.42
N ARG A 257 0.27 27.24 0.89
CA ARG A 257 1.28 26.91 1.91
C ARG A 257 1.58 25.43 1.97
N GLU A 258 0.57 24.60 1.78
CA GLU A 258 0.73 23.14 1.64
C GLU A 258 1.54 22.80 0.39
N VAL A 259 1.23 23.45 -0.75
CA VAL A 259 2.01 23.28 -1.99
C VAL A 259 3.46 23.72 -1.79
N ALA A 260 3.69 24.85 -1.10
CA ALA A 260 5.04 25.30 -0.79
C ALA A 260 5.78 24.32 0.12
N PHE A 261 5.10 23.73 1.11
CA PHE A 261 5.68 22.74 1.99
C PHE A 261 5.99 21.41 1.28
N LEU A 262 5.12 20.96 0.37
CA LEU A 262 5.42 19.81 -0.49
C LEU A 262 6.64 20.08 -1.38
N SER A 263 6.83 21.31 -1.88
CA SER A 263 8.04 21.67 -2.63
C SER A 263 9.29 21.59 -1.75
N THR A 264 9.22 22.09 -0.50
CA THR A 264 10.32 21.94 0.47
C THR A 264 10.59 20.45 0.77
N THR A 265 9.54 19.65 0.96
CA THR A 265 9.65 18.21 1.20
C THR A 265 10.33 17.50 0.03
N ARG A 266 9.96 17.81 -1.21
CA ARG A 266 10.61 17.29 -2.42
C ARG A 266 12.12 17.54 -2.38
N ASP A 267 12.52 18.78 -2.11
CA ASP A 267 13.93 19.17 -2.12
C ASP A 267 14.71 18.49 -0.97
N VAL A 268 14.13 18.38 0.22
CA VAL A 268 14.73 17.75 1.39
C VAL A 268 14.82 16.22 1.24
N PHE A 269 13.81 15.61 0.65
CA PHE A 269 13.77 14.15 0.39
C PHE A 269 14.49 13.75 -0.90
N GLU A 270 15.01 14.74 -1.67
CA GLU A 270 15.71 14.50 -2.93
C GLU A 270 14.87 13.71 -3.96
N LEU A 271 13.55 14.01 -4.01
CA LEU A 271 12.63 13.40 -4.97
C LEU A 271 12.65 14.21 -6.28
N ASP A 272 12.69 13.53 -7.40
CA ASP A 272 12.54 14.17 -8.70
C ASP A 272 11.06 14.44 -9.05
N ASP A 273 10.82 15.17 -10.14
CA ASP A 273 9.47 15.54 -10.55
C ASP A 273 8.63 14.31 -10.96
N GLU A 274 9.26 13.24 -11.47
CA GLU A 274 8.57 12.01 -11.86
C GLU A 274 8.05 11.27 -10.65
N LEU A 275 8.85 11.12 -9.60
CA LEU A 275 8.43 10.53 -8.32
C LEU A 275 7.34 11.36 -7.63
N MET A 276 7.41 12.70 -7.71
CA MET A 276 6.35 13.57 -7.18
C MET A 276 5.03 13.38 -7.93
N ASP A 277 5.05 13.27 -9.26
CA ASP A 277 3.86 12.99 -10.07
C ASP A 277 3.27 11.60 -9.75
N GLN A 278 4.12 10.60 -9.57
CA GLN A 278 3.70 9.26 -9.16
C GLN A 278 3.08 9.28 -7.75
N ALA A 279 3.70 9.98 -6.80
CA ALA A 279 3.17 10.12 -5.44
C ALA A 279 1.80 10.80 -5.43
N MET A 280 1.59 11.83 -6.26
CA MET A 280 0.30 12.49 -6.40
C MET A 280 -0.77 11.54 -6.97
N LYS A 281 -0.43 10.74 -7.99
CA LYS A 281 -1.35 9.73 -8.54
C LYS A 281 -1.71 8.67 -7.51
N ALA A 282 -0.72 8.17 -6.77
CA ALA A 282 -0.94 7.21 -5.70
C ALA A 282 -1.86 7.78 -4.61
N ALA A 283 -1.63 9.03 -4.17
CA ALA A 283 -2.48 9.69 -3.18
C ALA A 283 -3.93 9.88 -3.64
N MET A 284 -4.15 10.18 -4.94
CA MET A 284 -5.49 10.34 -5.51
C MET A 284 -6.28 9.02 -5.62
N LEU A 285 -5.62 7.88 -5.58
CA LEU A 285 -6.26 6.56 -5.58
C LEU A 285 -6.86 6.19 -4.23
N PHE A 286 -6.42 6.83 -3.15
CA PHE A 286 -7.04 6.64 -1.84
C PHE A 286 -8.48 7.19 -1.86
N PRO A 287 -9.48 6.39 -1.50
CA PRO A 287 -10.88 6.76 -1.69
C PRO A 287 -11.26 7.95 -0.80
N ALA A 288 -11.51 9.09 -1.42
CA ALA A 288 -12.05 10.29 -0.77
C ALA A 288 -13.42 10.02 -0.07
N THR A 289 -14.12 8.95 -0.45
CA THR A 289 -15.41 8.55 0.13
C THR A 289 -15.30 8.09 1.59
N GLU A 290 -14.16 7.59 2.03
CA GLU A 290 -13.95 7.24 3.44
C GLU A 290 -13.46 8.44 4.26
N LEU A 291 -12.81 9.41 3.62
CA LEU A 291 -12.29 10.62 4.25
C LEU A 291 -13.39 11.66 4.52
N GLY A 292 -14.34 11.82 3.59
CA GLY A 292 -15.41 12.82 3.68
C GLY A 292 -16.52 12.55 4.72
N GLY A 293 -16.57 11.34 5.29
CA GLY A 293 -17.54 10.99 6.34
C GLY A 293 -17.05 11.24 7.78
N ALA A 294 -15.77 11.51 7.95
CA ALA A 294 -15.15 11.66 9.27
C ALA A 294 -14.89 13.14 9.67
N LEU A 295 -14.94 14.06 8.71
CA LEU A 295 -14.74 15.49 9.00
C LEU A 295 -16.09 16.16 9.31
N PRO A 296 -16.24 16.85 10.46
CA PRO A 296 -17.44 17.64 10.69
C PRO A 296 -17.51 18.75 9.62
N ALA A 297 -18.69 18.89 8.98
CA ALA A 297 -18.92 19.97 8.05
C ALA A 297 -18.59 21.30 8.76
N SER A 298 -17.62 22.04 8.22
CA SER A 298 -17.27 23.36 8.70
C SER A 298 -18.49 24.27 8.69
N SER A 299 -18.97 24.63 9.84
CA SER A 299 -20.04 25.61 10.08
C SER A 299 -19.58 27.04 9.81
#